data_8b3300dcb9816b0714aea4c67518a8fe
#
_entry.id   8b3300dcb9816b0714aea4c67518a8fe
#
_cell.length_a   1.000
_cell.length_b   1.000
_cell.length_c   1.000
_cell.angle_alpha   90.00
_cell.angle_beta   90.00
_cell.angle_gamma   90.00
#
_symmetry.space_group_name_H-M   'P 1'
#
loop_
_entity.id
_entity.type
_entity.pdbx_description
1 polymer ?
#
loop_
_entity_poly.entity_id
_entity_poly.type
_entity_poly.pdbx_seq_one_letter_code
_entity_poly.pdbx_strand_id
1 'polypeptide(L)'
;AKSSVLLKDFYERCLFMLTYILLILGFILLIKGADLFVDGSSSIARLLRIPAAVIGLTIVAFGTSAPELSVSCSAALAGQNEIAISNVLGSNIFNLMVVTGACAAISAIPVNEGILKREFPFSIFAAALLLIFSLFGFGRLNIGRLEGLTLLVLFVLFVAIQVRDALKSRSENAEDPMEEVLSPLKSIV
;
A
#
# COMPACT_ATOMS: atom_id res chain seq x y z
N ALA A 1 19.21 -16.13 -46.17
CA ALA A 1 19.60 -16.50 -44.80
C ALA A 1 20.17 -15.36 -43.99
N LYS A 2 21.14 -14.57 -44.46
CA LYS A 2 21.70 -13.42 -43.68
C LYS A 2 20.69 -12.27 -43.47
N SER A 3 19.83 -11.99 -44.45
CA SER A 3 18.85 -10.90 -44.38
C SER A 3 17.74 -11.18 -43.34
N SER A 4 17.32 -12.43 -43.18
CA SER A 4 16.30 -12.84 -42.22
C SER A 4 16.80 -12.78 -40.77
N VAL A 5 18.09 -13.00 -40.54
CA VAL A 5 18.71 -12.88 -39.21
C VAL A 5 18.83 -11.43 -38.79
N LEU A 6 19.25 -10.54 -39.70
CA LEU A 6 19.34 -9.10 -39.44
C LEU A 6 17.98 -8.46 -39.15
N LEU A 7 16.93 -8.87 -39.85
CA LEU A 7 15.57 -8.38 -39.59
C LEU A 7 15.06 -8.86 -38.23
N LYS A 8 15.37 -10.08 -37.83
CA LYS A 8 15.00 -10.63 -36.54
C LYS A 8 15.70 -9.88 -35.39
N ASP A 9 17.01 -9.67 -35.51
CA ASP A 9 17.79 -8.91 -34.52
C ASP A 9 17.30 -7.45 -34.39
N PHE A 10 16.96 -6.84 -35.51
CA PHE A 10 16.39 -5.48 -35.51
C PHE A 10 15.03 -5.45 -34.81
N TYR A 11 14.15 -6.39 -35.10
CA TYR A 11 12.84 -6.50 -34.47
C TYR A 11 12.94 -6.75 -32.97
N GLU A 12 13.83 -7.64 -32.54
CA GLU A 12 14.06 -7.91 -31.11
C GLU A 12 14.59 -6.68 -30.37
N ARG A 13 15.51 -5.92 -30.97
CA ARG A 13 16.02 -4.66 -30.39
C ARG A 13 14.93 -3.59 -30.29
N CYS A 14 14.10 -3.43 -31.31
CA CYS A 14 12.98 -2.49 -31.29
C CYS A 14 11.95 -2.88 -30.20
N LEU A 15 11.62 -4.16 -30.09
CA LEU A 15 10.71 -4.67 -29.08
C LEU A 15 11.28 -4.46 -27.68
N PHE A 16 12.58 -4.70 -27.50
CA PHE A 16 13.27 -4.48 -26.25
C PHE A 16 13.24 -3.00 -25.84
N MET A 17 13.59 -2.08 -26.73
CA MET A 17 13.52 -0.63 -26.48
C MET A 17 12.08 -0.18 -26.15
N LEU A 18 11.09 -0.68 -26.89
CA LEU A 18 9.69 -0.37 -26.65
C LEU A 18 9.25 -0.82 -25.26
N THR A 19 9.69 -2.00 -24.81
CA THR A 19 9.40 -2.52 -23.47
C THR A 19 9.91 -1.59 -22.37
N TYR A 20 11.14 -1.08 -22.48
CA TYR A 20 11.68 -0.11 -21.51
C TYR A 20 10.96 1.23 -21.52
N ILE A 21 10.61 1.73 -22.71
CA ILE A 21 9.84 2.97 -22.84
C ILE A 21 8.47 2.82 -22.19
N LEU A 22 7.77 1.71 -22.44
CA LEU A 22 6.48 1.42 -21.83
C LEU A 22 6.59 1.22 -20.32
N LEU A 23 7.66 0.60 -19.84
CA LEU A 23 7.93 0.43 -18.41
C LEU A 23 8.10 1.79 -17.71
N ILE A 24 8.96 2.65 -18.26
CA ILE A 24 9.19 4.00 -17.70
C ILE A 24 7.90 4.82 -17.72
N LEU A 25 7.18 4.80 -18.84
CA LEU A 25 5.90 5.50 -18.97
C LEU A 25 4.88 4.96 -17.95
N GLY A 26 4.82 3.64 -17.78
CA GLY A 26 3.97 2.99 -16.77
C GLY A 26 4.28 3.45 -15.36
N PHE A 27 5.56 3.54 -14.97
CA PHE A 27 5.97 4.06 -13.67
C PHE A 27 5.58 5.54 -13.48
N ILE A 28 5.78 6.38 -14.50
CA ILE A 28 5.40 7.79 -14.44
C ILE A 28 3.89 7.94 -14.25
N LEU A 29 3.09 7.19 -15.01
CA LEU A 29 1.63 7.20 -14.91
C LEU A 29 1.15 6.67 -13.56
N LEU A 30 1.81 5.64 -13.02
CA LEU A 30 1.50 5.06 -11.73
C LEU A 30 1.72 6.07 -10.59
N ILE A 31 2.91 6.69 -10.54
CA ILE A 31 3.25 7.69 -9.53
C ILE A 31 2.29 8.88 -9.61
N LYS A 32 2.10 9.44 -10.82
CA LYS A 32 1.19 10.58 -11.01
C LYS A 32 -0.27 10.23 -10.71
N GLY A 33 -0.70 9.02 -11.04
CA GLY A 33 -2.04 8.53 -10.72
C GLY A 33 -2.25 8.38 -9.21
N ALA A 34 -1.27 7.86 -8.48
CA ALA A 34 -1.31 7.76 -7.03
C ALA A 34 -1.36 9.15 -6.37
N ASP A 35 -0.51 10.10 -6.80
CA ASP A 35 -0.53 11.48 -6.32
C ASP A 35 -1.91 12.13 -6.51
N LEU A 36 -2.45 12.08 -7.74
CA LEU A 36 -3.77 12.63 -8.06
C LEU A 36 -4.90 11.97 -7.26
N PHE A 37 -4.81 10.66 -7.04
CA PHE A 37 -5.77 9.92 -6.22
C PHE A 37 -5.76 10.41 -4.77
N VAL A 38 -4.57 10.51 -4.16
CA VAL A 38 -4.40 10.96 -2.77
C VAL A 38 -4.89 12.40 -2.61
N ASP A 39 -4.46 13.30 -3.49
CA ASP A 39 -4.83 14.72 -3.44
C ASP A 39 -6.33 14.94 -3.67
N GLY A 40 -6.89 14.30 -4.69
CA GLY A 40 -8.31 14.41 -5.01
C GLY A 40 -9.19 13.83 -3.92
N SER A 41 -8.89 12.62 -3.46
CA SER A 41 -9.67 11.96 -2.41
C SER A 41 -9.56 12.68 -1.07
N SER A 42 -8.38 13.17 -0.71
CA SER A 42 -8.16 13.97 0.50
C SER A 42 -8.92 15.29 0.44
N SER A 43 -8.98 15.94 -0.72
CA SER A 43 -9.75 17.17 -0.92
C SER A 43 -11.25 16.95 -0.73
N ILE A 44 -11.81 15.89 -1.32
CA ILE A 44 -13.21 15.49 -1.13
C ILE A 44 -13.49 15.17 0.34
N ALA A 45 -12.62 14.41 0.99
CA ALA A 45 -12.78 14.03 2.38
C ALA A 45 -12.78 15.25 3.33
N ARG A 46 -11.94 16.27 3.05
CA ARG A 46 -11.95 17.55 3.78
C ARG A 46 -13.25 18.31 3.58
N LEU A 47 -13.78 18.37 2.37
CA LEU A 47 -15.10 18.96 2.07
C LEU A 47 -16.21 18.27 2.86
N LEU A 48 -16.15 16.94 3.02
CA LEU A 48 -17.07 16.14 3.82
C LEU A 48 -16.78 16.22 5.33
N ARG A 49 -15.82 17.04 5.75
CA ARG A 49 -15.38 17.21 7.15
C ARG A 49 -14.92 15.89 7.81
N ILE A 50 -14.32 15.01 7.05
CA ILE A 50 -13.73 13.77 7.55
C ILE A 50 -12.44 14.12 8.33
N PRO A 51 -12.19 13.55 9.51
CA PRO A 51 -10.96 13.80 10.27
C PRO A 51 -9.70 13.43 9.48
N ALA A 52 -8.63 14.23 9.62
CA ALA A 52 -7.37 14.01 8.94
C ALA A 52 -6.76 12.62 9.24
N ALA A 53 -6.94 12.11 10.45
CA ALA A 53 -6.49 10.78 10.83
C ALA A 53 -7.19 9.67 10.00
N VAL A 54 -8.51 9.80 9.75
CA VAL A 54 -9.24 8.84 8.90
C VAL A 54 -8.76 8.91 7.47
N ILE A 55 -8.51 10.12 6.95
CA ILE A 55 -7.97 10.32 5.60
C ILE A 55 -6.61 9.62 5.45
N GLY A 56 -5.72 9.82 6.42
CA GLY A 56 -4.39 9.20 6.42
C GLY A 56 -4.43 7.68 6.51
N LEU A 57 -5.23 7.14 7.42
CA LEU A 57 -5.34 5.69 7.67
C LEU A 57 -6.07 4.94 6.55
N THR A 58 -6.88 5.62 5.75
CA THR A 58 -7.68 4.97 4.69
C THR A 58 -7.23 5.41 3.30
N ILE A 59 -7.50 6.65 2.93
CA ILE A 59 -7.31 7.14 1.56
C ILE A 59 -5.83 7.19 1.19
N VAL A 60 -4.99 7.77 2.05
CA VAL A 60 -3.55 7.87 1.79
C VAL A 60 -2.91 6.49 1.79
N ALA A 61 -3.23 5.65 2.79
CA ALA A 61 -2.71 4.28 2.86
C ALA A 61 -3.11 3.45 1.64
N PHE A 62 -4.37 3.54 1.20
CA PHE A 62 -4.83 2.85 -0.02
C PHE A 62 -4.15 3.40 -1.28
N GLY A 63 -4.02 4.73 -1.40
CA GLY A 63 -3.38 5.37 -2.54
C GLY A 63 -1.91 5.00 -2.69
N THR A 64 -1.17 4.97 -1.59
CA THR A 64 0.26 4.57 -1.60
C THR A 64 0.45 3.08 -1.90
N SER A 65 -0.52 2.22 -1.58
CA SER A 65 -0.49 0.78 -1.89
C SER A 65 -1.19 0.41 -3.21
N ALA A 66 -1.75 1.39 -3.94
CA ALA A 66 -2.41 1.15 -5.23
C ALA A 66 -1.47 0.56 -6.30
N PRO A 67 -0.19 0.96 -6.39
CA PRO A 67 0.79 0.34 -7.27
C PRO A 67 0.95 -1.16 -7.01
N GLU A 68 1.19 -1.54 -5.76
CA GLU A 68 1.36 -2.93 -5.36
C GLU A 68 0.12 -3.77 -5.63
N LEU A 69 -1.06 -3.19 -5.36
CA LEU A 69 -2.35 -3.83 -5.66
C LEU A 69 -2.49 -4.07 -7.17
N SER A 70 -2.17 -3.09 -7.99
CA SER A 70 -2.27 -3.18 -9.45
C SER A 70 -1.35 -4.26 -10.02
N VAL A 71 -0.10 -4.31 -9.57
CA VAL A 71 0.88 -5.33 -9.98
C VAL A 71 0.41 -6.71 -9.53
N SER A 72 0.01 -6.87 -8.28
CA SER A 72 -0.41 -8.17 -7.73
C SER A 72 -1.69 -8.68 -8.39
N CYS A 73 -2.68 -7.80 -8.64
CA CYS A 73 -3.90 -8.18 -9.37
C CYS A 73 -3.61 -8.56 -10.81
N SER A 74 -2.78 -7.80 -11.52
CA SER A 74 -2.41 -8.10 -12.91
C SER A 74 -1.66 -9.43 -13.01
N ALA A 75 -0.72 -9.69 -12.09
CA ALA A 75 0.01 -10.95 -12.01
C ALA A 75 -0.93 -12.14 -11.73
N ALA A 76 -1.85 -11.99 -10.78
CA ALA A 76 -2.84 -13.02 -10.44
C ALA A 76 -3.77 -13.33 -11.61
N LEU A 77 -4.25 -12.31 -12.34
CA LEU A 77 -5.08 -12.47 -13.54
C LEU A 77 -4.32 -13.15 -14.68
N ALA A 78 -3.00 -12.94 -14.77
CA ALA A 78 -2.13 -13.61 -15.72
C ALA A 78 -1.73 -15.03 -15.27
N GLY A 79 -2.21 -15.53 -14.14
CA GLY A 79 -1.86 -16.82 -13.57
C GLY A 79 -0.46 -16.89 -12.95
N GLN A 80 0.19 -15.73 -12.74
CA GLN A 80 1.54 -15.62 -12.18
C GLN A 80 1.46 -15.35 -10.66
N ASN A 81 0.90 -16.28 -9.92
CA ASN A 81 0.62 -16.13 -8.49
C ASN A 81 1.89 -15.90 -7.64
N GLU A 82 3.02 -16.45 -8.05
CA GLU A 82 4.31 -16.25 -7.39
C GLU A 82 4.74 -14.77 -7.41
N ILE A 83 4.53 -14.08 -8.53
CA ILE A 83 4.82 -12.64 -8.66
C ILE A 83 3.88 -11.85 -7.75
N ALA A 84 2.59 -12.18 -7.71
CA ALA A 84 1.63 -11.50 -6.86
C ALA A 84 2.02 -11.59 -5.38
N ILE A 85 2.34 -12.77 -4.87
CA ILE A 85 2.75 -12.99 -3.48
C ILE A 85 4.10 -12.32 -3.20
N SER A 86 5.08 -12.49 -4.08
CA SER A 86 6.42 -11.91 -3.91
C SER A 86 6.39 -10.38 -3.89
N ASN A 87 5.51 -9.75 -4.69
CA ASN A 87 5.32 -8.30 -4.69
C ASN A 87 4.80 -7.81 -3.32
N VAL A 88 3.77 -8.47 -2.76
CA VAL A 88 3.21 -8.10 -1.45
C VAL A 88 4.22 -8.29 -0.33
N LEU A 89 4.89 -9.44 -0.28
CA LEU A 89 5.90 -9.71 0.75
C LEU A 89 7.12 -8.80 0.60
N GLY A 90 7.60 -8.61 -0.62
CA GLY A 90 8.76 -7.77 -0.91
C GLY A 90 8.54 -6.30 -0.55
N SER A 91 7.38 -5.73 -0.90
CA SER A 91 7.04 -4.34 -0.54
C SER A 91 6.92 -4.16 0.98
N ASN A 92 6.31 -5.11 1.69
CA ASN A 92 6.25 -5.06 3.16
C ASN A 92 7.63 -5.11 3.82
N ILE A 93 8.51 -6.02 3.38
CA ILE A 93 9.88 -6.12 3.89
C ILE A 93 10.65 -4.82 3.59
N PHE A 94 10.54 -4.30 2.37
CA PHE A 94 11.21 -3.06 1.98
C PHE A 94 10.73 -1.88 2.82
N ASN A 95 9.42 -1.71 3.00
CA ASN A 95 8.85 -0.62 3.79
C ASN A 95 9.25 -0.71 5.26
N LEU A 96 9.21 -1.91 5.86
CA LEU A 96 9.57 -2.08 7.27
C LEU A 96 11.08 -1.93 7.52
N MET A 97 11.92 -2.45 6.66
CA MET A 97 13.36 -2.46 6.90
C MET A 97 14.07 -1.27 6.28
N VAL A 98 13.81 -0.98 5.00
CA VAL A 98 14.56 0.05 4.28
C VAL A 98 13.95 1.42 4.52
N VAL A 99 12.66 1.60 4.30
CA VAL A 99 12.03 2.93 4.45
C VAL A 99 12.04 3.36 5.92
N THR A 100 11.51 2.52 6.81
CA THR A 100 11.49 2.86 8.24
C THR A 100 12.90 2.97 8.82
N GLY A 101 13.82 2.08 8.43
CA GLY A 101 15.21 2.13 8.86
C GLY A 101 15.94 3.38 8.40
N ALA A 102 15.77 3.79 7.15
CA ALA A 102 16.34 5.03 6.62
C ALA A 102 15.78 6.27 7.31
N CYS A 103 14.47 6.34 7.50
CA CYS A 103 13.84 7.43 8.24
C CYS A 103 14.35 7.52 9.69
N ALA A 104 14.45 6.39 10.39
CA ALA A 104 14.95 6.35 11.76
C ALA A 104 16.43 6.73 11.87
N ALA A 105 17.22 6.44 10.84
CA ALA A 105 18.64 6.86 10.77
C ALA A 105 18.81 8.37 10.58
N ILE A 106 17.86 9.02 9.92
CA ILE A 106 17.87 10.48 9.71
C ILE A 106 17.28 11.21 10.92
N SER A 107 16.16 10.73 11.46
CA SER A 107 15.46 11.34 12.58
C SER A 107 14.74 10.28 13.43
N ALA A 108 14.72 10.48 14.74
CA ALA A 108 13.99 9.59 15.63
C ALA A 108 12.50 9.58 15.28
N ILE A 109 11.94 8.38 15.10
CA ILE A 109 10.52 8.21 14.78
C ILE A 109 9.74 8.02 16.09
N PRO A 110 8.86 8.94 16.46
CA PRO A 110 8.01 8.76 17.64
C PRO A 110 7.00 7.63 17.38
N VAL A 111 6.98 6.64 18.28
CA VAL A 111 6.04 5.52 18.19
C VAL A 111 4.87 5.79 19.13
N ASN A 112 3.67 5.90 18.58
CA ASN A 112 2.44 6.08 19.35
C ASN A 112 2.04 4.74 20.01
N GLU A 113 1.55 4.79 21.26
CA GLU A 113 1.05 3.61 21.98
C GLU A 113 -0.08 2.88 21.25
N GLY A 114 -0.93 3.59 20.51
CA GLY A 114 -1.99 2.99 19.69
C GLY A 114 -1.44 2.08 18.61
N ILE A 115 -0.39 2.52 17.92
CA ILE A 115 0.31 1.72 16.89
C ILE A 115 0.89 0.46 17.53
N LEU A 116 1.58 0.61 18.67
CA LEU A 116 2.25 -0.52 19.33
C LEU A 116 1.26 -1.55 19.91
N LYS A 117 0.13 -1.09 20.46
CA LYS A 117 -0.82 -1.98 21.16
C LYS A 117 -1.89 -2.59 20.24
N ARG A 118 -2.15 -2.01 19.08
CA ARG A 118 -3.24 -2.42 18.18
C ARG A 118 -2.78 -2.76 16.78
N GLU A 119 -2.13 -1.84 16.09
CA GLU A 119 -1.79 -2.01 14.68
C GLU A 119 -0.68 -3.03 14.48
N PHE A 120 0.35 -2.96 15.29
CA PHE A 120 1.49 -3.87 15.23
C PHE A 120 1.12 -5.34 15.54
N PRO A 121 0.35 -5.65 16.62
CA PRO A 121 -0.12 -7.00 16.85
C PRO A 121 -1.06 -7.53 15.76
N PHE A 122 -1.91 -6.66 15.18
CA PHE A 122 -2.76 -7.04 14.05
C PHE A 122 -1.94 -7.37 12.80
N SER A 123 -0.90 -6.60 12.51
CA SER A 123 0.03 -6.87 11.41
C SER A 123 0.73 -8.22 11.55
N ILE A 124 1.21 -8.54 12.76
CA ILE A 124 1.82 -9.84 13.07
C ILE A 124 0.79 -10.96 12.90
N PHE A 125 -0.43 -10.76 13.41
CA PHE A 125 -1.52 -11.73 13.27
C PHE A 125 -1.87 -11.99 11.81
N ALA A 126 -2.00 -10.95 11.00
CA ALA A 126 -2.28 -11.07 9.57
C ALA A 126 -1.16 -11.82 8.81
N ALA A 127 0.10 -11.53 9.13
CA ALA A 127 1.25 -12.24 8.56
C ALA A 127 1.29 -13.72 8.98
N ALA A 128 1.01 -14.02 10.25
CA ALA A 128 0.93 -15.38 10.76
C ALA A 128 -0.22 -16.16 10.10
N LEU A 129 -1.37 -15.52 9.92
CA LEU A 129 -2.52 -16.14 9.26
C LEU A 129 -2.22 -16.43 7.78
N LEU A 130 -1.57 -15.51 7.08
CA LEU A 130 -1.10 -15.73 5.71
C LEU A 130 -0.16 -16.94 5.62
N LEU A 131 0.77 -17.05 6.56
CA LEU A 131 1.70 -18.18 6.64
C LEU A 131 0.95 -19.50 6.93
N ILE A 132 0.02 -19.51 7.86
CA ILE A 132 -0.81 -20.68 8.18
C ILE A 132 -1.62 -21.12 6.96
N PHE A 133 -2.27 -20.20 6.26
CA PHE A 133 -3.03 -20.50 5.03
C PHE A 133 -2.13 -21.04 3.93
N SER A 134 -0.92 -20.51 3.79
CA SER A 134 0.05 -21.01 2.80
C SER A 134 0.55 -22.42 3.11
N LEU A 135 0.74 -22.77 4.39
CA LEU A 135 1.28 -24.08 4.80
C LEU A 135 0.20 -25.17 4.94
N PHE A 136 -0.97 -24.81 5.44
CA PHE A 136 -2.03 -25.73 5.84
C PHE A 136 -3.33 -25.57 5.03
N GLY A 137 -3.40 -24.62 4.11
CA GLY A 137 -4.56 -24.39 3.24
C GLY A 137 -4.89 -25.59 2.33
N PHE A 138 -6.04 -25.52 1.66
CA PHE A 138 -6.59 -26.61 0.81
C PHE A 138 -5.68 -27.06 -0.35
N GLY A 139 -4.61 -26.32 -0.67
CA GLY A 139 -3.56 -26.73 -1.60
C GLY A 139 -2.21 -26.38 -1.00
N ARG A 140 -1.34 -27.35 -0.75
CA ARG A 140 0.02 -27.10 -0.26
C ARG A 140 0.69 -25.99 -1.07
N LEU A 141 1.15 -24.92 -0.38
CA LEU A 141 1.82 -23.76 -0.95
C LEU A 141 0.94 -22.91 -1.91
N ASN A 142 -0.38 -22.99 -1.78
CA ASN A 142 -1.33 -22.17 -2.52
C ASN A 142 -2.33 -21.52 -1.55
N ILE A 143 -2.66 -20.26 -1.82
CA ILE A 143 -3.75 -19.57 -1.13
C ILE A 143 -5.00 -19.66 -2.00
N GLY A 144 -6.02 -20.35 -1.51
CA GLY A 144 -7.26 -20.55 -2.21
C GLY A 144 -8.20 -19.33 -2.12
N ARG A 145 -9.33 -19.42 -2.81
CA ARG A 145 -10.32 -18.33 -2.83
C ARG A 145 -10.96 -18.08 -1.45
N LEU A 146 -11.15 -19.13 -0.65
CA LEU A 146 -11.74 -19.02 0.69
C LEU A 146 -10.78 -18.33 1.66
N GLU A 147 -9.50 -18.71 1.63
CA GLU A 147 -8.47 -18.07 2.43
C GLU A 147 -8.31 -16.59 2.03
N GLY A 148 -8.29 -16.30 0.74
CA GLY A 148 -8.24 -14.92 0.22
C GLY A 148 -9.45 -14.11 0.64
N LEU A 149 -10.67 -14.69 0.58
CA LEU A 149 -11.89 -14.02 1.04
C LEU A 149 -11.84 -13.75 2.55
N THR A 150 -11.33 -14.71 3.35
CA THR A 150 -11.18 -14.55 4.80
C THR A 150 -10.24 -13.37 5.12
N LEU A 151 -9.09 -13.27 4.43
CA LEU A 151 -8.15 -12.15 4.59
C LEU A 151 -8.79 -10.82 4.21
N LEU A 152 -9.58 -10.79 3.12
CA LEU A 152 -10.29 -9.58 2.68
C LEU A 152 -11.34 -9.14 3.72
N VAL A 153 -12.12 -10.06 4.28
CA VAL A 153 -13.09 -9.76 5.34
C VAL A 153 -12.39 -9.21 6.58
N LEU A 154 -11.29 -9.83 7.00
CA LEU A 154 -10.50 -9.33 8.13
C LEU A 154 -9.93 -7.94 7.88
N PHE A 155 -9.46 -7.67 6.67
CA PHE A 155 -9.00 -6.33 6.27
C PHE A 155 -10.13 -5.29 6.36
N VAL A 156 -11.30 -5.58 5.82
CA VAL A 156 -12.47 -4.68 5.89
C VAL A 156 -12.88 -4.42 7.33
N LEU A 157 -12.90 -5.46 8.17
CA LEU A 157 -13.20 -5.32 9.60
C LEU A 157 -12.15 -4.43 10.31
N PHE A 158 -10.87 -4.65 10.03
CA PHE A 158 -9.80 -3.83 10.59
C PHE A 158 -9.95 -2.36 10.22
N VAL A 159 -10.15 -2.06 8.93
CA VAL A 159 -10.36 -0.68 8.46
C VAL A 159 -11.61 -0.07 9.10
N ALA A 160 -12.71 -0.81 9.21
CA ALA A 160 -13.93 -0.34 9.85
C ALA A 160 -13.72 0.01 11.33
N ILE A 161 -12.95 -0.79 12.06
CA ILE A 161 -12.59 -0.52 13.45
C ILE A 161 -11.73 0.75 13.53
N GLN A 162 -10.72 0.89 12.69
CA GLN A 162 -9.83 2.06 12.65
C GLN A 162 -10.62 3.36 12.37
N VAL A 163 -11.50 3.33 11.37
CA VAL A 163 -12.36 4.46 11.04
C VAL A 163 -13.28 4.81 12.20
N ARG A 164 -13.91 3.81 12.82
CA ARG A 164 -14.80 4.01 13.96
C ARG A 164 -14.07 4.66 15.14
N ASP A 165 -12.87 4.18 15.45
CA ASP A 165 -12.09 4.72 16.57
C ASP A 165 -11.62 6.14 16.31
N ALA A 166 -11.19 6.44 15.08
CA ALA A 166 -10.82 7.80 14.70
C ALA A 166 -12.02 8.78 14.75
N LEU A 167 -13.22 8.32 14.39
CA LEU A 167 -14.45 9.12 14.52
C LEU A 167 -14.86 9.32 15.98
N LYS A 168 -14.67 8.32 16.83
CA LYS A 168 -14.97 8.41 18.28
C LYS A 168 -14.04 9.39 18.97
N SER A 169 -12.73 9.32 18.73
CA SER A 169 -11.75 10.25 19.28
C SER A 169 -12.04 11.72 18.93
N ARG A 170 -12.67 11.97 17.76
CA ARG A 170 -13.14 13.30 17.39
C ARG A 170 -14.28 13.79 18.28
N SER A 171 -15.24 12.91 18.62
CA SER A 171 -16.38 13.27 19.47
C SER A 171 -15.94 13.64 20.89
N GLU A 172 -14.92 12.95 21.39
CA GLU A 172 -14.37 13.21 22.72
C GLU A 172 -13.52 14.49 22.76
N ASN A 173 -12.78 14.82 21.69
CA ASN A 173 -11.97 16.04 21.59
C ASN A 173 -12.77 17.28 21.12
N ALA A 174 -14.01 17.15 20.71
CA ALA A 174 -14.86 18.28 20.30
C ALA A 174 -15.46 19.03 21.50
N GLU A 175 -15.30 18.53 22.72
CA GLU A 175 -15.68 19.21 23.96
C GLU A 175 -14.57 20.13 24.50
N ASP A 176 -13.36 20.11 23.93
CA ASP A 176 -12.28 21.04 24.32
C ASP A 176 -12.08 22.10 23.21
N PRO A 177 -12.25 23.41 23.49
CA PRO A 177 -12.16 24.42 22.45
C PRO A 177 -10.69 24.63 22.02
N MET A 178 -10.42 24.37 20.76
CA MET A 178 -9.35 24.96 19.94
C MET A 178 -7.97 25.07 20.59
N GLU A 179 -7.22 24.00 20.61
CA GLU A 179 -5.78 24.16 20.57
C GLU A 179 -5.35 24.33 19.09
N GLU A 180 -4.70 25.46 18.84
CA GLU A 180 -4.28 25.98 17.56
C GLU A 180 -3.64 24.89 16.68
N VAL A 181 -4.19 24.71 15.50
CA VAL A 181 -3.50 24.05 14.40
C VAL A 181 -2.24 24.88 14.11
N LEU A 182 -1.13 24.49 14.71
CA LEU A 182 0.19 25.03 14.41
C LEU A 182 0.42 24.90 12.92
N SER A 183 0.53 26.05 12.24
CA SER A 183 0.77 26.12 10.82
C SER A 183 2.04 25.34 10.48
N PRO A 184 2.08 24.62 9.37
CA PRO A 184 3.25 23.82 8.95
C PRO A 184 4.52 24.64 8.69
N LEU A 185 4.45 25.98 8.82
CA LEU A 185 5.58 26.87 8.61
C LEU A 185 6.52 27.02 9.83
N LYS A 186 6.15 26.50 11.02
CA LYS A 186 7.00 26.61 12.23
C LYS A 186 7.83 25.35 12.51
N SER A 187 7.74 24.33 11.69
CA SER A 187 8.54 23.09 11.85
C SER A 187 9.82 23.06 11.01
N ILE A 188 10.20 24.20 10.37
CA ILE A 188 11.41 24.32 9.54
C ILE A 188 12.27 25.47 10.13
N VAL A 189 12.57 25.39 11.40
CA VAL A 189 13.71 26.13 12.01
C VAL A 189 14.37 25.21 13.03
#